data_8cb0a61347c711bbea98c7555a9d84b5
#
_entry.id   8cb0a61347c711bbea98c7555a9d84b5
#
_cell.length_a   1.000
_cell.length_b   1.000
_cell.length_c   1.000
_cell.angle_alpha   90.00
_cell.angle_beta   90.00
_cell.angle_gamma   90.00
#
_symmetry.space_group_name_H-M   'P 1'
#
loop_
_entity.id
_entity.type
_entity.pdbx_description
1 polymer ?
#
loop_
_entity_poly.entity_id
_entity_poly.type
_entity_poly.pdbx_seq_one_letter_code
_entity_poly.pdbx_strand_id
1 'polypeptide(L)'
;MLTEYLILYDRMHIHLSIYGNKVRIPRSKLILRPSTYAVIVNDGKALLIRSRHGGKYYLPGGGIDPGERIEVALKREVKEETGIEIDVVCFAHFQEDFFYYDPLDEGYHGLLFYYICKPRTFHLLDDSEVDDEDAEKPRWIDIEGLHAQDFQNHGEVILEFLQSQSACE
;
A
#
# COMPACT_ATOMS: atom_id res chain seq x y z
N MET A 1 30.47 27.63 4.97
CA MET A 1 30.02 27.01 3.71
C MET A 1 29.62 25.53 3.86
N LEU A 2 30.49 24.61 4.30
CA LEU A 2 30.13 23.20 4.51
C LEU A 2 29.07 22.98 5.63
N THR A 3 29.14 23.79 6.69
CA THR A 3 28.22 23.67 7.83
C THR A 3 26.81 24.18 7.49
N GLU A 4 26.68 25.21 6.65
CA GLU A 4 25.37 25.69 6.17
C GLU A 4 24.72 24.74 5.17
N TYR A 5 25.51 24.03 4.36
CA TYR A 5 25.03 22.99 3.46
C TYR A 5 24.48 21.79 4.23
N LEU A 6 25.12 21.38 5.33
CA LEU A 6 24.64 20.32 6.21
C LEU A 6 23.33 20.69 6.93
N ILE A 7 23.19 21.95 7.35
CA ILE A 7 21.96 22.44 8.01
C ILE A 7 20.78 22.53 7.02
N LEU A 8 21.04 22.83 5.75
CA LEU A 8 20.02 22.81 4.69
C LEU A 8 19.58 21.39 4.31
N TYR A 9 20.42 20.39 4.54
CA TYR A 9 20.14 18.99 4.20
C TYR A 9 19.26 18.27 5.25
N ASP A 10 19.29 18.74 6.51
CA ASP A 10 18.50 18.15 7.60
C ASP A 10 17.19 18.93 7.85
N ARG A 11 16.51 19.33 6.77
CA ARG A 11 15.18 19.93 6.91
C ARG A 11 14.22 18.89 7.45
N MET A 12 13.57 19.23 8.57
CA MET A 12 12.47 18.48 9.13
C MET A 12 11.32 18.41 8.11
N HIS A 13 10.90 17.20 7.75
CA HIS A 13 9.70 17.01 6.97
C HIS A 13 8.51 16.75 7.90
N ILE A 14 7.36 17.30 7.54
CA ILE A 14 6.11 16.99 8.22
C ILE A 14 5.51 15.80 7.48
N HIS A 15 5.32 14.71 8.19
CA HIS A 15 4.67 13.50 7.71
C HIS A 15 3.31 13.36 8.36
N LEU A 16 2.37 12.73 7.67
CA LEU A 16 1.15 12.25 8.30
C LEU A 16 1.42 10.86 8.86
N SER A 17 1.09 10.67 10.12
CA SER A 17 1.08 9.36 10.73
C SER A 17 -0.10 8.55 10.19
N ILE A 18 -0.04 7.23 10.30
CA ILE A 18 -1.17 6.35 9.93
C ILE A 18 -2.45 6.68 10.72
N TYR A 19 -2.33 7.34 11.86
CA TYR A 19 -3.47 7.85 12.66
C TYR A 19 -3.86 9.30 12.33
N GLY A 20 -3.25 9.90 11.29
CA GLY A 20 -3.55 11.26 10.82
C GLY A 20 -2.88 12.38 11.62
N ASN A 21 -1.97 12.08 12.53
CA ASN A 21 -1.20 13.07 13.28
C ASN A 21 -0.06 13.65 12.42
N LYS A 22 0.28 14.92 12.65
CA LYS A 22 1.45 15.53 12.01
C LYS A 22 2.70 15.26 12.83
N VAL A 23 3.64 14.50 12.27
CA VAL A 23 4.93 14.16 12.88
C VAL A 23 6.06 14.85 12.13
N ARG A 24 7.05 15.35 12.85
CA ARG A 24 8.25 15.96 12.26
C ARG A 24 9.42 15.00 12.36
N ILE A 25 9.99 14.63 11.22
CA ILE A 25 11.10 13.69 11.14
C ILE A 25 12.24 14.33 10.38
N PRO A 26 13.49 14.26 10.88
CA PRO A 26 14.69 14.65 10.13
C PRO A 26 14.84 13.75 8.91
N ARG A 27 15.24 14.31 7.77
CA ARG A 27 15.53 13.55 6.54
C ARG A 27 16.50 12.39 6.75
N SER A 28 17.50 12.59 7.60
CA SER A 28 18.52 11.60 7.94
C SER A 28 17.96 10.36 8.67
N LYS A 29 16.73 10.44 9.18
CA LYS A 29 16.02 9.34 9.84
C LYS A 29 14.98 8.67 8.97
N LEU A 30 14.75 9.14 7.75
CA LEU A 30 13.83 8.49 6.83
C LEU A 30 14.43 7.20 6.30
N ILE A 31 13.64 6.15 6.35
CA ILE A 31 13.96 4.83 5.82
C ILE A 31 13.37 4.74 4.41
N LEU A 32 14.21 4.45 3.42
CA LEU A 32 13.72 4.19 2.06
C LEU A 32 12.99 2.85 2.05
N ARG A 33 11.71 2.86 1.65
CA ARG A 33 10.86 1.67 1.62
C ARG A 33 10.22 1.48 0.24
N PRO A 34 10.82 0.71 -0.65
CA PRO A 34 10.13 0.26 -1.85
C PRO A 34 9.02 -0.72 -1.47
N SER A 35 7.83 -0.53 -2.05
CA SER A 35 6.64 -1.34 -1.78
C SER A 35 5.85 -1.57 -3.06
N THR A 36 5.11 -2.66 -3.14
CA THR A 36 4.32 -3.03 -4.31
C THR A 36 2.90 -3.42 -3.92
N TYR A 37 1.91 -3.00 -4.70
CA TYR A 37 0.49 -3.17 -4.41
C TYR A 37 -0.28 -3.70 -5.62
N ALA A 38 -1.23 -4.60 -5.38
CA ALA A 38 -2.06 -5.21 -6.39
C ALA A 38 -3.45 -4.54 -6.45
N VAL A 39 -3.80 -4.04 -7.62
CA VAL A 39 -5.18 -3.66 -7.96
C VAL A 39 -5.85 -4.89 -8.55
N ILE A 40 -6.74 -5.50 -7.77
CA ILE A 40 -7.42 -6.74 -8.13
C ILE A 40 -8.92 -6.50 -8.14
N VAL A 41 -9.52 -6.66 -9.31
CA VAL A 41 -10.97 -6.50 -9.47
C VAL A 41 -11.54 -7.75 -10.12
N ASN A 42 -12.69 -8.19 -9.61
CA ASN A 42 -13.49 -9.26 -10.17
C ASN A 42 -14.98 -8.99 -9.97
N ASP A 43 -15.77 -9.11 -11.04
CA ASP A 43 -17.24 -8.93 -11.03
C ASP A 43 -17.70 -7.64 -10.32
N GLY A 44 -17.05 -6.50 -10.62
CA GLY A 44 -17.38 -5.18 -10.05
C GLY A 44 -16.97 -5.00 -8.58
N LYS A 45 -16.18 -5.95 -8.03
CA LYS A 45 -15.66 -5.88 -6.67
C LYS A 45 -14.15 -5.79 -6.66
N ALA A 46 -13.62 -4.98 -5.74
CA ALA A 46 -12.20 -4.88 -5.45
C ALA A 46 -11.83 -5.81 -4.30
N LEU A 47 -10.68 -6.47 -4.39
CA LEU A 47 -10.09 -7.16 -3.25
C LEU A 47 -9.36 -6.14 -2.40
N LEU A 48 -9.83 -5.97 -1.16
CA LEU A 48 -9.31 -4.98 -0.21
C LEU A 48 -9.10 -5.61 1.16
N ILE A 49 -8.17 -5.04 1.91
CA ILE A 49 -7.92 -5.35 3.31
C ILE A 49 -8.33 -4.14 4.13
N ARG A 50 -8.88 -4.36 5.32
CA ARG A 50 -9.28 -3.29 6.23
C ARG A 50 -8.33 -3.21 7.41
N SER A 51 -7.84 -2.01 7.70
CA SER A 51 -7.00 -1.79 8.87
C SER A 51 -7.83 -1.86 10.16
N ARG A 52 -7.37 -2.64 11.15
CA ARG A 52 -8.00 -2.74 12.49
C ARG A 52 -7.93 -1.42 13.25
N HIS A 53 -6.86 -0.64 13.05
CA HIS A 53 -6.64 0.60 13.79
C HIS A 53 -7.37 1.82 13.21
N GLY A 54 -7.54 1.88 11.90
CA GLY A 54 -8.17 3.02 11.23
C GLY A 54 -9.53 2.73 10.63
N GLY A 55 -9.90 1.46 10.49
CA GLY A 55 -11.14 1.03 9.83
C GLY A 55 -11.19 1.35 8.34
N LYS A 56 -10.07 1.77 7.76
CA LYS A 56 -9.94 2.15 6.35
C LYS A 56 -9.39 1.02 5.52
N TYR A 57 -9.68 1.03 4.23
CA TYR A 57 -9.22 0.04 3.27
C TYR A 57 -7.83 0.37 2.72
N TYR A 58 -7.12 -0.68 2.31
CA TYR A 58 -5.90 -0.61 1.51
C TYR A 58 -5.83 -1.79 0.54
N LEU A 59 -4.99 -1.64 -0.49
CA LEU A 59 -4.75 -2.68 -1.49
C LEU A 59 -3.82 -3.75 -0.94
N PRO A 60 -4.00 -5.03 -1.28
CA PRO A 60 -3.04 -6.08 -0.95
C PRO A 60 -1.65 -5.77 -1.51
N GLY A 61 -0.63 -5.99 -0.70
CA GLY A 61 0.76 -5.75 -1.04
C GLY A 61 1.55 -5.15 0.11
N GLY A 62 2.87 -5.06 -0.06
CA GLY A 62 3.75 -4.62 1.01
C GLY A 62 5.17 -4.36 0.55
N GLY A 63 6.13 -4.54 1.45
CA GLY A 63 7.54 -4.26 1.23
C GLY A 63 8.19 -5.19 0.22
N ILE A 64 9.16 -4.66 -0.52
CA ILE A 64 10.02 -5.44 -1.41
C ILE A 64 11.31 -5.73 -0.65
N ASP A 65 11.63 -7.00 -0.44
CA ASP A 65 12.84 -7.40 0.27
C ASP A 65 14.11 -7.14 -0.55
N PRO A 66 15.25 -6.84 0.10
CA PRO A 66 16.51 -6.67 -0.60
C PRO A 66 16.88 -7.91 -1.44
N GLY A 67 17.00 -7.69 -2.77
CA GLY A 67 17.31 -8.77 -3.71
C GLY A 67 16.08 -9.47 -4.30
N GLU A 68 14.89 -9.15 -3.83
CA GLU A 68 13.64 -9.66 -4.39
C GLU A 68 13.22 -8.85 -5.62
N ARG A 69 12.63 -9.53 -6.61
CA ARG A 69 12.03 -8.85 -7.78
C ARG A 69 10.65 -8.34 -7.43
N ILE A 70 10.27 -7.17 -7.94
CA ILE A 70 8.99 -6.51 -7.63
C ILE A 70 7.79 -7.44 -7.82
N GLU A 71 7.68 -8.14 -8.95
CA GLU A 71 6.56 -9.06 -9.20
C GLU A 71 6.56 -10.30 -8.30
N VAL A 72 7.72 -10.71 -7.79
CA VAL A 72 7.83 -11.81 -6.82
C VAL A 72 7.31 -11.35 -5.47
N ALA A 73 7.77 -10.17 -5.01
CA ALA A 73 7.27 -9.53 -3.80
C ALA A 73 5.74 -9.37 -3.86
N LEU A 74 5.23 -8.81 -4.97
CA LEU A 74 3.79 -8.62 -5.16
C LEU A 74 2.98 -9.91 -4.99
N LYS A 75 3.43 -10.99 -5.63
CA LYS A 75 2.74 -12.30 -5.55
C LYS A 75 2.83 -12.91 -4.15
N ARG A 76 3.97 -12.75 -3.48
CA ARG A 76 4.19 -13.20 -2.10
C ARG A 76 3.26 -12.46 -1.15
N GLU A 77 3.30 -11.13 -1.15
CA GLU A 77 2.48 -10.27 -0.27
C GLU A 77 0.98 -10.55 -0.47
N VAL A 78 0.50 -10.55 -1.72
CA VAL A 78 -0.90 -10.86 -1.99
C VAL A 78 -1.28 -12.24 -1.47
N LYS A 79 -0.41 -13.25 -1.62
CA LYS A 79 -0.67 -14.60 -1.13
C LYS A 79 -0.70 -14.66 0.40
N GLU A 80 0.24 -13.98 1.07
CA GLU A 80 0.36 -13.94 2.53
C GLU A 80 -0.83 -13.22 3.15
N GLU A 81 -1.25 -12.08 2.59
CA GLU A 81 -2.33 -11.26 3.15
C GLU A 81 -3.73 -11.74 2.76
N THR A 82 -3.89 -12.38 1.61
CA THR A 82 -5.24 -12.70 1.07
C THR A 82 -5.51 -14.17 0.84
N GLY A 83 -4.48 -15.00 0.76
CA GLY A 83 -4.59 -16.42 0.42
C GLY A 83 -4.72 -16.71 -1.08
N ILE A 84 -4.95 -15.68 -1.93
CA ILE A 84 -5.13 -15.91 -3.37
C ILE A 84 -3.82 -15.84 -4.15
N GLU A 85 -3.82 -16.51 -5.31
CA GLU A 85 -2.79 -16.41 -6.32
C GLU A 85 -3.25 -15.46 -7.43
N ILE A 86 -2.29 -14.70 -7.99
CA ILE A 86 -2.55 -13.70 -9.01
C ILE A 86 -1.66 -13.87 -10.24
N ASP A 87 -2.17 -13.40 -11.38
CA ASP A 87 -1.39 -13.07 -12.56
C ASP A 87 -1.21 -11.55 -12.63
N VAL A 88 0.04 -11.11 -12.74
CA VAL A 88 0.38 -9.69 -12.94
C VAL A 88 0.12 -9.37 -14.40
N VAL A 89 -0.77 -8.41 -14.67
CA VAL A 89 -1.15 -8.03 -16.04
C VAL A 89 -0.25 -6.91 -16.53
N CYS A 90 -0.19 -5.80 -15.80
CA CYS A 90 0.66 -4.67 -16.18
C CYS A 90 0.99 -3.77 -14.99
N PHE A 91 2.06 -2.99 -15.15
CA PHE A 91 2.36 -1.86 -14.28
C PHE A 91 1.34 -0.74 -14.50
N ALA A 92 0.74 -0.24 -13.42
CA ALA A 92 -0.31 0.78 -13.46
C ALA A 92 0.23 2.17 -13.10
N HIS A 93 0.96 2.29 -11.99
CA HIS A 93 1.34 3.59 -11.45
C HIS A 93 2.53 3.51 -10.51
N PHE A 94 3.24 4.62 -10.41
CA PHE A 94 4.26 4.87 -9.39
C PHE A 94 3.84 6.07 -8.54
N GLN A 95 3.92 5.91 -7.23
CA GLN A 95 3.66 6.97 -6.27
C GLN A 95 4.83 7.09 -5.31
N GLU A 96 5.33 8.30 -5.10
CA GLU A 96 6.24 8.64 -4.02
C GLU A 96 5.43 9.14 -2.83
N ASP A 97 5.73 8.65 -1.63
CA ASP A 97 5.06 9.07 -0.41
C ASP A 97 6.04 9.22 0.77
N PHE A 98 5.64 10.05 1.72
CA PHE A 98 6.38 10.24 2.96
C PHE A 98 5.41 10.09 4.12
N PHE A 99 5.55 9.03 4.88
CA PHE A 99 4.64 8.71 5.97
C PHE A 99 5.37 8.31 7.25
N TYR A 100 4.67 8.39 8.36
CA TYR A 100 5.14 7.92 9.66
C TYR A 100 4.29 6.74 10.11
N TYR A 101 4.96 5.66 10.46
CA TYR A 101 4.32 4.44 10.93
C TYR A 101 4.43 4.36 12.45
N ASP A 102 3.35 4.74 13.14
CA ASP A 102 3.31 4.89 14.59
C ASP A 102 3.69 3.61 15.35
N PRO A 103 3.31 2.39 14.93
CA PRO A 103 3.64 1.17 15.67
C PRO A 103 5.14 0.91 15.81
N LEU A 104 5.96 1.34 14.85
CA LEU A 104 7.42 1.17 14.88
C LEU A 104 8.17 2.45 15.24
N ASP A 105 7.48 3.59 15.44
CA ASP A 105 8.11 4.91 15.65
C ASP A 105 9.08 5.27 14.51
N GLU A 106 8.71 4.96 13.24
CA GLU A 106 9.57 5.10 12.08
C GLU A 106 8.97 5.98 11.00
N GLY A 107 9.83 6.80 10.37
CA GLY A 107 9.48 7.57 9.18
C GLY A 107 9.96 6.93 7.90
N TYR A 108 9.10 6.87 6.91
CA TYR A 108 9.41 6.24 5.65
C TYR A 108 9.37 7.21 4.48
N HIS A 109 10.30 7.00 3.55
CA HIS A 109 10.26 7.51 2.19
C HIS A 109 9.83 6.34 1.31
N GLY A 110 8.54 6.26 1.02
CA GLY A 110 7.91 5.18 0.26
C GLY A 110 8.06 5.37 -1.24
N LEU A 111 8.43 4.29 -1.93
CA LEU A 111 8.39 4.17 -3.38
C LEU A 111 7.36 3.09 -3.72
N LEU A 112 6.15 3.50 -4.12
CA LEU A 112 4.99 2.64 -4.21
C LEU A 112 4.72 2.28 -5.68
N PHE A 113 4.76 0.98 -6.00
CA PHE A 113 4.53 0.44 -7.33
C PHE A 113 3.18 -0.27 -7.38
N TYR A 114 2.26 0.22 -8.20
CA TYR A 114 0.93 -0.37 -8.36
C TYR A 114 0.86 -1.19 -9.65
N TYR A 115 0.27 -2.38 -9.55
CA TYR A 115 0.08 -3.29 -10.67
C TYR A 115 -1.38 -3.71 -10.79
N ILE A 116 -1.89 -3.77 -12.03
CA ILE A 116 -3.15 -4.43 -12.32
C ILE A 116 -2.92 -5.93 -12.31
N CYS A 117 -3.75 -6.65 -11.56
CA CYS A 117 -3.63 -8.08 -11.39
C CYS A 117 -4.97 -8.79 -11.60
N LYS A 118 -4.93 -10.04 -12.05
CA LYS A 118 -6.09 -10.93 -12.16
C LYS A 118 -6.00 -12.05 -11.13
N PRO A 119 -7.07 -12.35 -10.38
CA PRO A 119 -7.07 -13.46 -9.44
C PRO A 119 -7.05 -14.79 -10.22
N ARG A 120 -6.22 -15.73 -9.77
CA ARG A 120 -6.19 -17.13 -10.24
C ARG A 120 -7.01 -18.05 -9.35
N THR A 121 -7.09 -17.69 -8.07
CA THR A 121 -7.85 -18.39 -7.04
C THR A 121 -8.75 -17.40 -6.31
N PHE A 122 -9.78 -17.89 -5.60
CA PHE A 122 -10.81 -17.03 -4.98
C PHE A 122 -11.04 -17.35 -3.51
N HIS A 123 -10.33 -18.34 -2.97
CA HIS A 123 -10.42 -18.67 -1.55
C HIS A 123 -9.61 -17.66 -0.75
N LEU A 124 -10.30 -16.87 0.06
CA LEU A 124 -9.69 -15.86 0.92
C LEU A 124 -9.38 -16.45 2.30
N LEU A 125 -8.34 -15.92 2.93
CA LEU A 125 -8.03 -16.22 4.34
C LEU A 125 -9.17 -15.79 5.26
N ASP A 126 -9.38 -16.55 6.33
CA ASP A 126 -10.21 -16.14 7.46
C ASP A 126 -9.39 -15.31 8.46
N ASP A 127 -10.05 -14.55 9.35
CA ASP A 127 -9.38 -13.70 10.35
C ASP A 127 -8.36 -14.46 11.23
N SER A 128 -8.54 -15.75 11.43
CA SER A 128 -7.62 -16.59 12.21
C SER A 128 -6.36 -17.02 11.44
N GLU A 129 -6.34 -16.81 10.13
CA GLU A 129 -5.24 -17.19 9.23
C GLU A 129 -4.40 -15.96 8.83
N VAL A 130 -4.90 -14.74 9.08
CA VAL A 130 -4.18 -13.50 8.81
C VAL A 130 -3.15 -13.27 9.91
N ASP A 131 -1.87 -13.32 9.56
CA ASP A 131 -0.72 -13.15 10.48
C ASP A 131 -0.27 -11.69 10.57
N ASP A 132 -1.21 -10.75 10.47
CA ASP A 132 -0.97 -9.32 10.62
C ASP A 132 -1.93 -8.75 11.67
N GLU A 133 -1.36 -8.27 12.79
CA GLU A 133 -2.14 -7.69 13.90
C GLU A 133 -2.91 -6.43 13.49
N ASP A 134 -2.46 -5.74 12.44
CA ASP A 134 -3.06 -4.50 11.95
C ASP A 134 -4.13 -4.74 10.87
N ALA A 135 -4.22 -5.95 10.32
CA ALA A 135 -5.12 -6.31 9.23
C ALA A 135 -6.36 -7.10 9.70
N GLU A 136 -7.55 -6.74 9.20
CA GLU A 136 -8.69 -7.63 9.17
C GLU A 136 -8.56 -8.57 7.96
N LYS A 137 -9.35 -9.67 7.94
CA LYS A 137 -9.40 -10.57 6.80
C LYS A 137 -9.71 -9.83 5.48
N PRO A 138 -9.14 -10.28 4.37
CA PRO A 138 -9.40 -9.72 3.04
C PRO A 138 -10.87 -9.91 2.64
N ARG A 139 -11.39 -8.97 1.84
CA ARG A 139 -12.80 -8.99 1.39
C ARG A 139 -12.93 -8.48 -0.03
N TRP A 140 -13.90 -9.04 -0.75
CA TRP A 140 -14.39 -8.48 -2.00
C TRP A 140 -15.42 -7.39 -1.70
N ILE A 141 -15.09 -6.14 -2.02
CA ILE A 141 -15.92 -4.96 -1.75
C ILE A 141 -16.45 -4.39 -3.06
N ASP A 142 -17.75 -4.10 -3.13
CA ASP A 142 -18.36 -3.48 -4.30
C ASP A 142 -17.77 -2.10 -4.56
N ILE A 143 -17.24 -1.88 -5.78
CA ILE A 143 -16.54 -0.64 -6.14
C ILE A 143 -17.49 0.55 -6.19
N GLU A 144 -18.74 0.33 -6.61
CA GLU A 144 -19.74 1.39 -6.78
C GLU A 144 -20.01 2.18 -5.48
N GLY A 145 -19.85 1.55 -4.32
CA GLY A 145 -20.05 2.17 -3.00
C GLY A 145 -18.80 2.78 -2.37
N LEU A 146 -17.63 2.69 -3.01
CA LEU A 146 -16.37 3.17 -2.45
C LEU A 146 -16.13 4.65 -2.76
N HIS A 147 -15.55 5.34 -1.77
CA HIS A 147 -15.13 6.73 -1.88
C HIS A 147 -13.64 6.86 -1.50
N ALA A 148 -12.97 7.92 -1.96
CA ALA A 148 -11.55 8.15 -1.66
C ALA A 148 -11.24 8.17 -0.15
N GLN A 149 -12.16 8.69 0.64
CA GLN A 149 -12.02 8.75 2.10
C GLN A 149 -12.09 7.39 2.82
N ASP A 150 -12.54 6.33 2.14
CA ASP A 150 -12.62 4.99 2.69
C ASP A 150 -11.24 4.30 2.71
N PHE A 151 -10.28 4.85 1.96
CA PHE A 151 -8.91 4.35 1.89
C PHE A 151 -7.99 5.03 2.89
N GLN A 152 -7.00 4.30 3.37
CA GLN A 152 -6.02 4.80 4.32
C GLN A 152 -5.13 5.88 3.71
N ASN A 153 -4.63 5.65 2.49
CA ASN A 153 -3.80 6.58 1.72
C ASN A 153 -4.19 6.50 0.23
N HIS A 154 -3.91 7.57 -0.52
CA HIS A 154 -4.03 7.62 -1.99
C HIS A 154 -5.39 7.21 -2.57
N GLY A 155 -6.47 7.39 -1.80
CA GLY A 155 -7.80 6.92 -2.16
C GLY A 155 -8.31 7.41 -3.52
N GLU A 156 -7.98 8.64 -3.93
CA GLU A 156 -8.37 9.18 -5.24
C GLU A 156 -7.71 8.37 -6.37
N VAL A 157 -6.40 8.11 -6.24
CA VAL A 157 -5.61 7.34 -7.23
C VAL A 157 -6.08 5.88 -7.26
N ILE A 158 -6.32 5.29 -6.10
CA ILE A 158 -6.80 3.90 -6.01
C ILE A 158 -8.18 3.76 -6.67
N LEU A 159 -9.12 4.67 -6.38
CA LEU A 159 -10.45 4.66 -7.00
C LEU A 159 -10.40 4.80 -8.51
N GLU A 160 -9.53 5.65 -9.04
CA GLU A 160 -9.35 5.80 -10.49
C GLU A 160 -8.95 4.45 -11.12
N PHE A 161 -8.03 3.70 -10.52
CA PHE A 161 -7.65 2.37 -11.00
C PHE A 161 -8.77 1.34 -10.88
N LEU A 162 -9.49 1.33 -9.77
CA LEU A 162 -10.60 0.40 -9.55
C LEU A 162 -11.74 0.63 -10.55
N GLN A 163 -11.97 1.88 -10.96
CA GLN A 163 -13.03 2.25 -11.89
C GLN A 163 -12.62 2.15 -13.37
N SER A 164 -11.33 2.38 -13.66
CA SER A 164 -10.86 2.51 -15.05
C SER A 164 -10.49 1.21 -15.73
N GLN A 165 -10.47 0.05 -15.07
CA GLN A 165 -10.16 -1.32 -15.56
C GLN A 165 -9.57 -1.50 -16.99
N SER A 166 -9.54 -0.46 -17.79
CA SER A 166 -9.11 -0.37 -19.19
C SER A 166 -7.64 0.06 -19.37
N ALA A 167 -6.89 0.23 -18.28
CA ALA A 167 -5.55 0.81 -18.32
C ALA A 167 -4.46 -0.10 -18.91
N CYS A 168 -4.80 -1.32 -19.33
CA CYS A 168 -3.85 -2.32 -19.85
C CYS A 168 -4.24 -2.88 -21.23
N GLU A 169 -4.85 -2.08 -22.10
CA GLU A 169 -5.00 -2.40 -23.51
C GLU A 169 -3.82 -1.90 -24.37
#